data_65e88503287d0c8bef8658b2192d80c3
#
_entry.id   65e88503287d0c8bef8658b2192d80c3
#
_cell.length_a   1.000
_cell.length_b   1.000
_cell.length_c   1.000
_cell.angle_alpha   90.00
_cell.angle_beta   90.00
_cell.angle_gamma   90.00
#
_symmetry.space_group_name_H-M   'P 1'
#
loop_
_entity.id
_entity.type
_entity.pdbx_description
1 polymer ?
#
loop_
_entity_poly.entity_id
_entity_poly.type
_entity_poly.pdbx_seq_one_letter_code
_entity_poly.pdbx_strand_id
1 'polypeptide(L)'
;MAFSTSTLTSATRLGFYTLIFSGFVTPLYFLSAVVADPVNTHPELTRLSPKHAIWIDAESKHLIVGGSVTLTDGPIEFFACPRKTKEHESIVAVDATAKLVHAGLLAIGLRPGSPASFYPEFKPATGDFVAIKVRWHDDSGDHETSAQTWVKNSLTGEELGCDWIFAGSSFWKDPRTGTEYYQADAGDLVCVSNFPAATLDLPITSSQANESLLFETFTERVPQRGTPVELIFSFPVKQNSVDTNKN
;
A
#
# COMPACT_ATOMS: atom_id res chain seq x y z
N MET A 1 -34.52 74.25 71.47
CA MET A 1 -35.88 74.11 70.89
C MET A 1 -35.80 72.76 70.13
N ALA A 2 -36.19 71.71 70.71
CA ALA A 2 -37.52 71.14 70.84
C ALA A 2 -38.03 70.46 69.57
N PHE A 3 -38.35 69.24 69.82
CA PHE A 3 -39.34 68.30 69.29
C PHE A 3 -38.79 67.38 68.15
N SER A 4 -38.96 66.14 68.22
CA SER A 4 -39.78 65.10 68.86
C SER A 4 -40.04 63.99 67.80
N THR A 5 -39.75 62.80 68.22
CA THR A 5 -40.40 61.48 67.96
C THR A 5 -41.01 61.17 66.60
N SER A 6 -40.72 60.05 66.05
CA SER A 6 -41.56 58.85 66.18
C SER A 6 -41.01 57.61 65.44
N THR A 7 -41.10 56.53 66.13
CA THR A 7 -40.85 55.14 65.72
C THR A 7 -41.81 54.67 64.65
N LEU A 8 -41.33 53.89 63.69
CA LEU A 8 -42.14 52.81 63.07
C LEU A 8 -41.25 51.65 62.61
N THR A 9 -41.39 50.56 63.29
CA THR A 9 -40.87 49.27 62.97
C THR A 9 -41.58 48.70 61.72
N SER A 10 -40.81 48.29 60.74
CA SER A 10 -41.29 47.38 59.67
C SER A 10 -40.28 46.27 59.43
N ALA A 11 -40.67 45.06 59.87
CA ALA A 11 -39.91 43.83 59.64
C ALA A 11 -40.11 43.33 58.18
N THR A 12 -39.09 43.42 57.36
CA THR A 12 -39.12 42.82 56.03
C THR A 12 -38.37 41.47 56.10
N ARG A 13 -39.12 40.38 55.91
CA ARG A 13 -38.62 39.00 55.81
C ARG A 13 -37.77 38.91 54.58
N LEU A 14 -36.49 38.58 54.78
CA LEU A 14 -35.58 38.18 53.69
C LEU A 14 -35.84 36.71 53.32
N GLY A 15 -36.52 36.47 52.21
CA GLY A 15 -36.70 35.14 51.65
C GLY A 15 -35.40 34.69 50.98
N PHE A 16 -34.76 33.67 51.55
CA PHE A 16 -33.66 32.96 50.87
C PHE A 16 -34.24 32.08 49.76
N TYR A 17 -34.02 32.49 48.52
CA TYR A 17 -34.21 31.60 47.36
C TYR A 17 -32.97 30.77 47.16
N THR A 18 -33.06 29.49 47.54
CA THR A 18 -32.03 28.49 47.20
C THR A 18 -32.19 28.11 45.74
N LEU A 19 -31.30 28.63 44.86
CA LEU A 19 -31.19 28.20 43.46
C LEU A 19 -30.51 26.83 43.44
N ILE A 20 -31.30 25.77 43.22
CA ILE A 20 -30.79 24.42 42.94
C ILE A 20 -30.37 24.40 41.50
N PHE A 21 -29.04 24.52 41.21
CA PHE A 21 -28.46 24.23 39.92
C PHE A 21 -28.44 22.71 39.70
N SER A 22 -29.45 22.19 39.03
CA SER A 22 -29.45 20.83 38.53
C SER A 22 -28.50 20.77 37.33
N GLY A 23 -27.22 20.43 37.60
CA GLY A 23 -26.24 20.17 36.55
C GLY A 23 -26.58 18.89 35.81
N PHE A 24 -27.17 19.01 34.61
CA PHE A 24 -27.24 17.91 33.66
C PHE A 24 -25.83 17.59 33.16
N VAL A 25 -25.20 16.59 33.78
CA VAL A 25 -23.97 15.98 33.21
C VAL A 25 -24.41 15.07 32.07
N THR A 26 -24.36 15.57 30.83
CA THR A 26 -24.54 14.72 29.68
C THR A 26 -23.29 13.85 29.53
N PRO A 27 -23.41 12.51 29.58
CA PRO A 27 -22.26 11.65 29.32
C PRO A 27 -21.85 11.82 27.85
N LEU A 28 -20.62 12.29 27.62
CA LEU A 28 -19.98 12.34 26.31
C LEU A 28 -19.63 10.90 25.94
N TYR A 29 -20.51 10.25 25.17
CA TYR A 29 -20.20 8.95 24.57
C TYR A 29 -19.13 9.18 23.52
N PHE A 30 -17.87 8.81 23.82
CA PHE A 30 -16.85 8.63 22.81
C PHE A 30 -17.29 7.47 21.92
N LEU A 31 -17.80 7.81 20.74
CA LEU A 31 -18.02 6.85 19.68
C LEU A 31 -16.62 6.42 19.18
N SER A 32 -16.07 5.36 19.78
CA SER A 32 -14.90 4.70 19.19
C SER A 32 -15.35 4.18 17.84
N ALA A 33 -14.83 4.78 16.77
CA ALA A 33 -14.99 4.23 15.43
C ALA A 33 -14.36 2.83 15.46
N VAL A 34 -15.21 1.81 15.47
CA VAL A 34 -14.78 0.44 15.22
C VAL A 34 -14.36 0.43 13.75
N VAL A 35 -13.05 0.49 13.53
CA VAL A 35 -12.50 0.16 12.21
C VAL A 35 -12.84 -1.30 11.99
N ALA A 36 -13.81 -1.57 11.14
CA ALA A 36 -14.15 -2.93 10.77
C ALA A 36 -12.90 -3.59 10.18
N ASP A 37 -12.57 -4.78 10.68
CA ASP A 37 -11.50 -5.58 10.06
C ASP A 37 -11.86 -5.78 8.57
N PRO A 38 -10.90 -5.69 7.66
CA PRO A 38 -11.16 -5.93 6.25
C PRO A 38 -11.76 -7.32 6.08
N VAL A 39 -12.85 -7.38 5.31
CA VAL A 39 -13.57 -8.63 5.05
C VAL A 39 -12.58 -9.67 4.52
N ASN A 40 -12.60 -10.88 5.09
CA ASN A 40 -11.80 -11.97 4.55
C ASN A 40 -12.46 -12.49 3.26
N THR A 41 -11.94 -12.04 2.13
CA THR A 41 -12.45 -12.41 0.79
C THR A 41 -12.03 -13.82 0.35
N HIS A 42 -11.05 -14.41 1.04
CA HIS A 42 -10.50 -15.74 0.73
C HIS A 42 -10.48 -16.62 2.00
N PRO A 43 -11.64 -17.10 2.48
CA PRO A 43 -11.69 -17.92 3.70
C PRO A 43 -10.96 -19.26 3.57
N GLU A 44 -10.73 -19.76 2.34
CA GLU A 44 -9.99 -20.98 2.01
C GLU A 44 -8.48 -20.82 2.04
N LEU A 45 -7.96 -19.59 2.03
CA LEU A 45 -6.53 -19.31 2.00
C LEU A 45 -5.99 -18.93 3.39
N THR A 46 -4.68 -19.06 3.55
CA THR A 46 -3.99 -18.62 4.77
C THR A 46 -3.81 -17.11 4.77
N ARG A 47 -4.56 -16.40 5.63
CA ARG A 47 -4.43 -14.95 5.80
C ARG A 47 -3.18 -14.61 6.62
N LEU A 48 -2.27 -13.80 6.09
CA LEU A 48 -1.02 -13.41 6.77
C LEU A 48 -1.22 -12.35 7.86
N SER A 49 -2.24 -11.52 7.76
CA SER A 49 -2.49 -10.45 8.72
C SER A 49 -3.98 -10.16 8.82
N PRO A 50 -4.56 -10.08 10.02
CA PRO A 50 -5.98 -9.73 10.18
C PRO A 50 -6.31 -8.29 9.74
N LYS A 51 -5.30 -7.40 9.71
CA LYS A 51 -5.47 -5.97 9.38
C LYS A 51 -5.22 -5.64 7.92
N HIS A 52 -4.74 -6.59 7.11
CA HIS A 52 -4.31 -6.36 5.74
C HIS A 52 -4.96 -7.38 4.81
N ALA A 53 -5.17 -6.96 3.56
CA ALA A 53 -5.69 -7.81 2.50
C ALA A 53 -4.52 -8.60 1.86
N ILE A 54 -4.05 -9.64 2.56
CA ILE A 54 -2.90 -10.44 2.13
C ILE A 54 -3.06 -11.91 2.54
N TRP A 55 -2.95 -12.82 1.56
CA TRP A 55 -3.19 -14.25 1.71
C TRP A 55 -2.14 -15.08 0.99
N ILE A 56 -1.94 -16.31 1.45
CA ILE A 56 -1.11 -17.33 0.80
C ILE A 56 -2.01 -18.48 0.36
N ASP A 57 -1.90 -18.82 -0.90
CA ASP A 57 -2.27 -20.12 -1.44
C ASP A 57 -1.02 -21.00 -1.41
N ALA A 58 -0.96 -21.90 -0.43
CA ALA A 58 0.20 -22.78 -0.23
C ALA A 58 0.29 -23.89 -1.29
N GLU A 59 -0.85 -24.31 -1.84
CA GLU A 59 -0.93 -25.34 -2.87
C GLU A 59 -0.37 -24.81 -4.20
N SER A 60 -0.85 -23.68 -4.64
CA SER A 60 -0.40 -23.03 -5.89
C SER A 60 0.90 -22.24 -5.73
N LYS A 61 1.38 -22.03 -4.50
CA LYS A 61 2.51 -21.15 -4.16
C LYS A 61 2.31 -19.72 -4.67
N HIS A 62 1.13 -19.19 -4.41
CA HIS A 62 0.77 -17.81 -4.72
C HIS A 62 0.69 -16.96 -3.47
N LEU A 63 1.19 -15.73 -3.56
CA LEU A 63 0.89 -14.66 -2.62
C LEU A 63 -0.13 -13.74 -3.27
N ILE A 64 -1.27 -13.52 -2.62
CA ILE A 64 -2.36 -12.67 -3.10
C ILE A 64 -2.44 -11.44 -2.22
N VAL A 65 -2.45 -10.25 -2.84
CA VAL A 65 -2.49 -8.97 -2.13
C VAL A 65 -3.57 -8.09 -2.74
N GLY A 66 -4.55 -7.73 -1.93
CA GLY A 66 -5.63 -6.83 -2.33
C GLY A 66 -5.17 -5.38 -2.38
N GLY A 67 -5.81 -4.62 -3.28
CA GLY A 67 -5.53 -3.20 -3.46
C GLY A 67 -6.56 -2.52 -4.35
N SER A 68 -6.21 -1.37 -4.89
CA SER A 68 -7.02 -0.67 -5.89
C SER A 68 -6.18 0.14 -6.86
N VAL A 69 -6.71 0.38 -8.06
CA VAL A 69 -6.10 1.27 -9.05
C VAL A 69 -6.05 2.70 -8.52
N THR A 70 -4.88 3.35 -8.61
CA THR A 70 -4.66 4.72 -8.14
C THR A 70 -4.26 5.69 -9.25
N LEU A 71 -3.51 5.20 -10.25
CA LEU A 71 -3.09 5.98 -11.40
C LEU A 71 -3.43 5.24 -12.69
N THR A 72 -4.05 5.95 -13.65
CA THR A 72 -4.49 5.39 -14.94
C THR A 72 -3.82 6.05 -16.12
N ASP A 73 -2.99 7.05 -15.90
CA ASP A 73 -2.39 7.89 -16.95
C ASP A 73 -1.07 8.50 -16.49
N GLY A 74 -0.14 8.69 -17.41
CA GLY A 74 1.14 9.36 -17.21
C GLY A 74 2.30 8.48 -16.74
N PRO A 75 3.46 9.11 -16.49
CA PRO A 75 4.69 8.41 -16.12
C PRO A 75 4.60 7.80 -14.72
N ILE A 76 5.29 6.68 -14.54
CA ILE A 76 5.30 5.93 -13.28
C ILE A 76 6.72 5.56 -12.88
N GLU A 77 6.95 5.51 -11.56
CA GLU A 77 8.16 4.93 -10.97
C GLU A 77 7.88 3.54 -10.36
N PHE A 78 6.59 3.27 -10.05
CA PHE A 78 6.15 2.03 -9.41
C PHE A 78 4.96 1.43 -10.15
N PHE A 79 4.94 0.11 -10.25
CA PHE A 79 3.73 -0.60 -10.57
C PHE A 79 2.76 -0.63 -9.37
N ALA A 80 3.30 -0.90 -8.17
CA ALA A 80 2.50 -0.91 -6.95
C ALA A 80 3.26 -0.37 -5.74
N CYS A 81 2.56 0.36 -4.87
CA CYS A 81 3.05 0.85 -3.58
C CYS A 81 2.11 0.46 -2.43
N PRO A 82 2.57 0.43 -1.17
CA PRO A 82 1.69 0.40 -0.01
C PRO A 82 0.77 1.64 0.01
N ARG A 83 -0.48 1.47 0.44
CA ARG A 83 -1.44 2.57 0.54
C ARG A 83 -0.93 3.71 1.42
N LYS A 84 -1.22 4.95 1.03
CA LYS A 84 -0.80 6.21 1.68
C LYS A 84 0.71 6.49 1.60
N THR A 85 1.36 6.01 0.54
CA THR A 85 2.76 6.29 0.27
C THR A 85 2.94 6.99 -1.09
N LYS A 86 3.19 6.27 -2.17
CA LYS A 86 3.55 6.78 -3.49
C LYS A 86 2.46 6.56 -4.55
N GLU A 87 1.20 6.76 -4.18
CA GLU A 87 0.04 6.50 -5.05
C GLU A 87 -0.01 7.41 -6.28
N HIS A 88 0.65 8.58 -6.22
CA HIS A 88 0.70 9.55 -7.32
C HIS A 88 1.65 9.15 -8.45
N GLU A 89 2.46 8.14 -8.27
CA GLU A 89 3.42 7.61 -9.23
C GLU A 89 3.37 6.07 -9.31
N SER A 90 2.23 5.48 -8.87
CA SER A 90 1.98 4.04 -8.84
C SER A 90 0.65 3.70 -9.48
N ILE A 91 0.59 2.64 -10.29
CA ILE A 91 -0.68 2.17 -10.89
C ILE A 91 -1.62 1.62 -9.82
N VAL A 92 -1.09 0.88 -8.85
CA VAL A 92 -1.86 0.19 -7.81
C VAL A 92 -1.39 0.59 -6.41
N ALA A 93 -2.33 0.87 -5.49
CA ALA A 93 -2.04 0.93 -4.07
C ALA A 93 -2.55 -0.34 -3.39
N VAL A 94 -1.67 -1.07 -2.69
CA VAL A 94 -2.02 -2.32 -2.01
C VAL A 94 -2.36 -2.10 -0.53
N ASP A 95 -3.26 -2.94 0.00
CA ASP A 95 -3.69 -2.93 1.41
C ASP A 95 -2.78 -3.82 2.28
N ALA A 96 -1.48 -3.71 2.06
CA ALA A 96 -0.43 -4.40 2.83
C ALA A 96 0.82 -3.53 2.92
N THR A 97 1.65 -3.75 3.94
CA THR A 97 2.98 -3.14 4.00
C THR A 97 3.96 -3.92 3.11
N ALA A 98 5.01 -3.25 2.62
CA ALA A 98 6.04 -3.91 1.82
C ALA A 98 6.74 -5.03 2.61
N LYS A 99 6.92 -4.85 3.93
CA LYS A 99 7.45 -5.88 4.84
C LYS A 99 6.57 -7.13 4.88
N LEU A 100 5.24 -7.00 4.87
CA LEU A 100 4.34 -8.16 4.83
C LEU A 100 4.37 -8.86 3.49
N VAL A 101 4.46 -8.12 2.38
CA VAL A 101 4.63 -8.70 1.05
C VAL A 101 5.95 -9.45 0.97
N HIS A 102 7.06 -8.89 1.46
CA HIS A 102 8.35 -9.58 1.57
C HIS A 102 8.21 -10.91 2.33
N ALA A 103 7.59 -10.89 3.51
CA ALA A 103 7.37 -12.11 4.30
C ALA A 103 6.51 -13.15 3.54
N GLY A 104 5.50 -12.71 2.81
CA GLY A 104 4.67 -13.56 1.95
C GLY A 104 5.45 -14.19 0.81
N LEU A 105 6.33 -13.44 0.14
CA LEU A 105 7.20 -13.96 -0.93
C LEU A 105 8.15 -15.04 -0.40
N LEU A 106 8.74 -14.83 0.80
CA LEU A 106 9.53 -15.88 1.47
C LEU A 106 8.69 -17.11 1.78
N ALA A 107 7.46 -16.94 2.26
CA ALA A 107 6.60 -18.06 2.65
C ALA A 107 6.17 -18.93 1.47
N ILE A 108 6.04 -18.39 0.26
CA ILE A 108 5.80 -19.17 -0.96
C ILE A 108 7.07 -19.78 -1.56
N GLY A 109 8.26 -19.48 -0.98
CA GLY A 109 9.53 -20.09 -1.32
C GLY A 109 10.46 -19.27 -2.22
N LEU A 110 10.10 -18.04 -2.56
CA LEU A 110 10.98 -17.11 -3.28
C LEU A 110 12.11 -16.60 -2.38
N ARG A 111 13.27 -16.34 -2.97
CA ARG A 111 14.48 -15.92 -2.25
C ARG A 111 14.88 -14.51 -2.68
N PRO A 112 15.05 -13.59 -1.72
CA PRO A 112 15.55 -12.25 -2.01
C PRO A 112 17.03 -12.29 -2.36
N GLY A 113 17.43 -11.32 -3.18
CA GLY A 113 18.84 -11.04 -3.44
C GLY A 113 19.26 -9.72 -2.84
N SER A 114 19.57 -8.74 -3.69
CA SER A 114 19.98 -7.38 -3.29
C SER A 114 19.32 -6.35 -4.19
N PRO A 115 18.89 -5.20 -3.64
CA PRO A 115 18.43 -4.08 -4.44
C PRO A 115 19.51 -3.51 -5.36
N ALA A 116 19.09 -2.71 -6.34
CA ALA A 116 20.00 -1.98 -7.20
C ALA A 116 20.90 -1.05 -6.39
N SER A 117 22.14 -0.89 -6.82
CA SER A 117 23.13 0.01 -6.23
C SER A 117 23.70 0.94 -7.29
N PHE A 118 23.93 2.21 -6.93
CA PHE A 118 24.42 3.24 -7.85
C PHE A 118 25.84 3.70 -7.55
N TYR A 119 26.44 3.23 -6.46
CA TYR A 119 27.78 3.61 -6.06
C TYR A 119 28.64 2.39 -5.70
N PRO A 120 29.94 2.34 -6.12
CA PRO A 120 30.67 3.28 -7.01
C PRO A 120 30.25 3.20 -8.49
N GLU A 121 29.53 2.18 -8.87
CA GLU A 121 28.99 1.94 -10.20
C GLU A 121 27.59 1.32 -10.10
N PHE A 122 26.79 1.44 -11.14
CA PHE A 122 25.48 0.80 -11.17
C PHE A 122 25.62 -0.72 -11.16
N LYS A 123 24.88 -1.35 -10.24
CA LYS A 123 24.67 -2.81 -10.17
C LYS A 123 23.17 -3.07 -10.16
N PRO A 124 22.67 -3.88 -11.07
CA PRO A 124 21.25 -4.23 -11.11
C PRO A 124 20.85 -5.02 -9.88
N ALA A 125 19.55 -5.01 -9.59
CA ALA A 125 18.96 -5.86 -8.57
C ALA A 125 19.21 -7.34 -8.86
N THR A 126 19.29 -8.15 -7.81
CA THR A 126 19.43 -9.61 -7.88
C THR A 126 18.37 -10.29 -7.01
N GLY A 127 18.08 -11.57 -7.27
CA GLY A 127 17.11 -12.38 -6.55
C GLY A 127 16.34 -13.31 -7.47
N ASP A 128 15.36 -14.03 -6.93
CA ASP A 128 14.48 -14.87 -7.74
C ASP A 128 13.55 -14.00 -8.59
N PHE A 129 13.25 -14.43 -9.81
CA PHE A 129 12.25 -13.78 -10.65
C PHE A 129 10.84 -14.01 -10.11
N VAL A 130 10.01 -12.98 -10.23
CA VAL A 130 8.64 -12.95 -9.74
C VAL A 130 7.69 -12.55 -10.86
N ALA A 131 6.77 -13.44 -11.22
CA ALA A 131 5.64 -13.12 -12.08
C ALA A 131 4.55 -12.45 -11.24
N ILE A 132 3.94 -11.41 -11.78
CA ILE A 132 2.83 -10.69 -11.15
C ILE A 132 1.65 -10.70 -12.11
N LYS A 133 0.50 -11.20 -11.65
CA LYS A 133 -0.77 -11.06 -12.34
C LYS A 133 -1.67 -10.09 -11.59
N VAL A 134 -2.56 -9.45 -12.31
CA VAL A 134 -3.62 -8.59 -11.77
C VAL A 134 -4.95 -9.23 -12.06
N ARG A 135 -5.79 -9.36 -11.04
CA ARG A 135 -7.17 -9.82 -11.15
C ARG A 135 -8.11 -8.72 -10.69
N TRP A 136 -9.22 -8.54 -11.41
CA TRP A 136 -10.29 -7.62 -11.02
C TRP A 136 -11.63 -8.09 -11.56
N HIS A 137 -12.70 -7.47 -11.07
CA HIS A 137 -14.06 -7.67 -11.56
C HIS A 137 -14.66 -6.33 -11.95
N ASP A 138 -15.39 -6.29 -13.07
CA ASP A 138 -16.19 -5.16 -13.51
C ASP A 138 -17.52 -5.63 -14.12
N ASP A 139 -18.27 -4.72 -14.72
CA ASP A 139 -19.59 -5.02 -15.32
C ASP A 139 -19.51 -6.05 -16.47
N SER A 140 -18.35 -6.26 -17.06
CA SER A 140 -18.12 -7.27 -18.13
C SER A 140 -17.70 -8.64 -17.56
N GLY A 141 -17.40 -8.74 -16.27
CA GLY A 141 -17.07 -9.98 -15.57
C GLY A 141 -15.70 -9.98 -14.89
N ASP A 142 -15.17 -11.20 -14.72
CA ASP A 142 -13.86 -11.42 -14.10
C ASP A 142 -12.76 -11.30 -15.15
N HIS A 143 -11.69 -10.60 -14.76
CA HIS A 143 -10.52 -10.36 -15.59
C HIS A 143 -9.25 -10.80 -14.86
N GLU A 144 -8.30 -11.33 -15.62
CA GLU A 144 -6.94 -11.59 -15.15
C GLU A 144 -5.95 -11.29 -16.29
N THR A 145 -4.87 -10.59 -15.98
CA THR A 145 -3.79 -10.31 -16.94
C THR A 145 -2.43 -10.27 -16.24
N SER A 146 -1.35 -10.29 -17.03
CA SER A 146 -0.01 -10.00 -16.51
C SER A 146 0.12 -8.53 -16.16
N ALA A 147 0.77 -8.21 -15.05
CA ALA A 147 1.03 -6.83 -14.63
C ALA A 147 1.82 -6.03 -15.67
N GLN A 148 2.69 -6.69 -16.44
CA GLN A 148 3.48 -6.08 -17.51
C GLN A 148 2.60 -5.41 -18.56
N THR A 149 1.39 -5.93 -18.83
CA THR A 149 0.47 -5.37 -19.84
C THR A 149 -0.05 -3.99 -19.47
N TRP A 150 0.04 -3.60 -18.20
CA TRP A 150 -0.38 -2.28 -17.71
C TRP A 150 0.75 -1.25 -17.71
N VAL A 151 2.00 -1.71 -17.96
CA VAL A 151 3.20 -0.87 -17.99
C VAL A 151 3.67 -0.70 -19.42
N LYS A 152 3.68 0.51 -19.91
CA LYS A 152 4.08 0.88 -21.27
C LYS A 152 5.47 1.49 -21.27
N ASN A 153 6.34 1.03 -22.15
CA ASN A 153 7.60 1.67 -22.40
C ASN A 153 7.37 2.94 -23.24
N SER A 154 7.71 4.10 -22.70
CA SER A 154 7.45 5.42 -23.30
C SER A 154 8.20 5.62 -24.63
N LEU A 155 9.31 4.89 -24.87
CA LEU A 155 10.13 5.01 -26.08
C LEU A 155 9.64 4.11 -27.20
N THR A 156 9.23 2.87 -26.88
CA THR A 156 8.86 1.87 -27.89
C THR A 156 7.35 1.75 -28.07
N GLY A 157 6.56 2.17 -27.07
CA GLY A 157 5.12 1.96 -27.04
C GLY A 157 4.69 0.54 -26.69
N GLU A 158 5.65 -0.35 -26.42
CA GLU A 158 5.41 -1.75 -26.08
C GLU A 158 5.20 -1.92 -24.57
N GLU A 159 4.62 -3.05 -24.17
CA GLU A 159 4.49 -3.42 -22.76
C GLU A 159 5.84 -3.80 -22.13
N LEU A 160 5.91 -3.80 -20.79
CA LEU A 160 7.11 -4.21 -20.06
C LEU A 160 7.50 -5.66 -20.43
N GLY A 161 8.70 -5.84 -20.98
CA GLY A 161 9.18 -7.10 -21.54
C GLY A 161 9.88 -8.04 -20.56
N CYS A 162 9.84 -7.78 -19.24
CA CYS A 162 10.54 -8.63 -18.27
C CYS A 162 9.73 -8.81 -16.99
N ASP A 163 10.00 -9.90 -16.26
CA ASP A 163 9.51 -10.13 -14.91
C ASP A 163 10.30 -9.31 -13.90
N TRP A 164 9.71 -9.07 -12.73
CA TRP A 164 10.39 -8.44 -11.60
C TRP A 164 11.37 -9.39 -10.92
N ILE A 165 12.30 -8.82 -10.16
CA ILE A 165 13.25 -9.54 -9.32
C ILE A 165 12.91 -9.26 -7.85
N PHE A 166 12.91 -10.28 -7.01
CA PHE A 166 12.80 -10.14 -5.57
C PHE A 166 14.10 -9.61 -4.98
N ALA A 167 14.28 -8.30 -5.01
CA ALA A 167 15.46 -7.61 -4.51
C ALA A 167 15.57 -7.65 -2.97
N GLY A 168 14.42 -7.60 -2.28
CA GLY A 168 14.33 -7.83 -0.85
C GLY A 168 14.50 -6.61 0.04
N SER A 169 14.78 -5.42 -0.51
CA SER A 169 14.98 -4.19 0.25
C SER A 169 16.02 -4.33 1.37
N SER A 170 15.99 -3.45 2.35
CA SER A 170 16.86 -3.49 3.53
C SER A 170 16.20 -2.88 4.76
N PHE A 171 16.79 -3.12 5.93
CA PHE A 171 16.37 -2.48 7.17
C PHE A 171 17.29 -1.32 7.50
N TRP A 172 16.69 -0.21 7.93
CA TRP A 172 17.40 0.92 8.50
C TRP A 172 17.08 1.05 9.98
N LYS A 173 18.11 1.20 10.80
CA LYS A 173 17.97 1.38 12.24
C LYS A 173 18.19 2.84 12.59
N ASP A 174 17.19 3.47 13.20
CA ASP A 174 17.30 4.84 13.71
C ASP A 174 18.36 4.88 14.83
N PRO A 175 19.47 5.63 14.67
CA PRO A 175 20.52 5.69 15.66
C PRO A 175 20.10 6.35 16.98
N ARG A 176 19.01 7.12 17.00
CA ARG A 176 18.50 7.81 18.18
C ARG A 176 17.55 6.95 19.01
N THR A 177 16.67 6.20 18.33
CA THR A 177 15.61 5.41 18.98
C THR A 177 15.92 3.92 19.02
N GLY A 178 16.84 3.45 18.17
CA GLY A 178 17.12 2.04 17.97
C GLY A 178 16.01 1.27 17.21
N THR A 179 14.98 1.99 16.74
CA THR A 179 13.87 1.39 15.98
C THR A 179 14.32 0.97 14.59
N GLU A 180 13.94 -0.23 14.17
CA GLU A 180 14.22 -0.73 12.84
C GLU A 180 13.02 -0.50 11.90
N TYR A 181 13.30 0.05 10.72
CA TYR A 181 12.34 0.32 9.67
C TYR A 181 12.70 -0.49 8.43
N TYR A 182 11.72 -1.17 7.84
CA TYR A 182 11.88 -1.77 6.53
C TYR A 182 11.76 -0.67 5.47
N GLN A 183 12.81 -0.41 4.70
CA GLN A 183 12.91 0.80 3.87
C GLN A 183 11.82 0.89 2.82
N ALA A 184 11.45 -0.25 2.20
CA ALA A 184 10.39 -0.29 1.19
C ALA A 184 9.00 0.06 1.73
N ASP A 185 8.76 0.07 3.05
CA ASP A 185 7.48 0.52 3.62
C ASP A 185 7.21 2.02 3.33
N ALA A 186 8.23 2.78 2.91
CA ALA A 186 8.10 4.15 2.42
C ALA A 186 7.45 4.27 1.03
N GLY A 187 7.28 3.15 0.29
CA GLY A 187 6.61 3.12 -1.01
C GLY A 187 7.24 2.20 -2.06
N ASP A 188 8.48 1.77 -1.87
CA ASP A 188 9.31 1.08 -2.89
C ASP A 188 8.97 -0.43 -2.96
N LEU A 189 7.69 -0.76 -3.23
CA LEU A 189 7.20 -2.13 -3.21
C LEU A 189 7.45 -2.88 -4.52
N VAL A 190 6.84 -2.43 -5.62
CA VAL A 190 7.01 -3.01 -6.97
C VAL A 190 7.46 -1.91 -7.90
N CYS A 191 8.74 -1.82 -8.13
CA CYS A 191 9.38 -0.71 -8.84
C CYS A 191 9.46 -0.98 -10.34
N VAL A 192 9.32 0.07 -11.16
CA VAL A 192 9.65 0.06 -12.60
C VAL A 192 10.82 0.99 -12.90
N SER A 193 11.20 1.85 -11.95
CA SER A 193 12.50 2.50 -11.87
C SER A 193 13.33 1.80 -10.79
N ASN A 194 14.68 1.78 -10.95
CA ASN A 194 15.53 1.10 -9.97
C ASN A 194 15.71 1.92 -8.70
N PHE A 195 15.45 1.29 -7.53
CA PHE A 195 15.58 1.92 -6.21
C PHE A 195 16.43 1.06 -5.26
N PRO A 196 17.35 1.68 -4.49
CA PRO A 196 18.11 0.95 -3.46
C PRO A 196 17.26 0.38 -2.33
N ALA A 197 16.01 0.84 -2.21
CA ALA A 197 15.06 0.40 -1.20
C ALA A 197 13.99 -0.57 -1.73
N ALA A 198 14.05 -0.97 -3.01
CA ALA A 198 13.04 -1.79 -3.66
C ALA A 198 12.85 -3.17 -3.01
N THR A 199 11.59 -3.58 -2.81
CA THR A 199 11.26 -4.98 -2.50
C THR A 199 11.31 -5.82 -3.78
N LEU A 200 10.64 -5.36 -4.84
CA LEU A 200 10.74 -5.91 -6.19
C LEU A 200 11.24 -4.83 -7.14
N ASP A 201 12.20 -5.17 -7.97
CA ASP A 201 12.85 -4.26 -8.92
C ASP A 201 12.96 -4.91 -10.30
N LEU A 202 13.31 -4.14 -11.32
CA LEU A 202 13.55 -4.66 -12.66
C LEU A 202 15.00 -5.16 -12.81
N PRO A 203 15.22 -6.22 -13.63
CA PRO A 203 16.57 -6.73 -13.95
C PRO A 203 17.35 -5.83 -14.91
N ILE A 204 16.75 -4.74 -15.38
CA ILE A 204 17.30 -3.81 -16.35
C ILE A 204 17.55 -2.44 -15.72
N THR A 205 18.42 -1.64 -16.34
CA THR A 205 18.63 -0.25 -15.92
C THR A 205 17.41 0.59 -16.28
N SER A 206 16.81 1.23 -15.27
CA SER A 206 15.68 2.13 -15.40
C SER A 206 15.86 3.34 -14.49
N SER A 207 15.80 4.55 -15.06
CA SER A 207 16.09 5.81 -14.36
C SER A 207 14.96 6.21 -13.42
N GLN A 208 15.32 6.85 -12.30
CA GLN A 208 14.40 7.54 -11.39
C GLN A 208 14.25 9.04 -11.73
N ALA A 209 15.06 9.57 -12.65
CA ALA A 209 14.98 10.99 -13.00
C ALA A 209 13.74 11.23 -13.87
N ASN A 210 12.88 12.17 -13.44
CA ASN A 210 11.61 12.47 -14.14
C ASN A 210 11.75 12.75 -15.64
N GLU A 211 12.90 13.29 -16.06
CA GLU A 211 13.19 13.61 -17.47
C GLU A 211 13.57 12.38 -18.29
N SER A 212 13.77 11.23 -17.65
CA SER A 212 14.22 9.97 -18.27
C SER A 212 13.50 8.74 -17.76
N LEU A 213 12.27 8.89 -17.24
CA LEU A 213 11.42 7.75 -16.89
C LEU A 213 11.09 6.96 -18.15
N LEU A 214 11.37 5.65 -18.09
CA LEU A 214 11.18 4.75 -19.22
C LEU A 214 9.75 4.25 -19.35
N PHE A 215 8.96 4.33 -18.28
CA PHE A 215 7.67 3.69 -18.19
C PHE A 215 6.56 4.65 -17.84
N GLU A 216 5.40 4.40 -18.44
CA GLU A 216 4.14 5.07 -18.19
C GLU A 216 3.01 4.06 -18.06
N THR A 217 1.87 4.49 -17.56
CA THR A 217 0.65 3.66 -17.50
C THR A 217 0.14 3.37 -18.92
N PHE A 218 -0.23 2.12 -19.19
CA PHE A 218 -0.91 1.75 -20.43
C PHE A 218 -2.42 2.07 -20.29
N THR A 219 -2.76 3.34 -20.47
CA THR A 219 -4.07 3.95 -20.14
C THR A 219 -5.26 3.15 -20.64
N GLU A 220 -5.16 2.59 -21.87
CA GLU A 220 -6.27 1.86 -22.52
C GLU A 220 -6.51 0.47 -21.91
N ARG A 221 -5.60 0.00 -21.06
CA ARG A 221 -5.65 -1.35 -20.48
C ARG A 221 -5.94 -1.37 -18.99
N VAL A 222 -5.68 -0.24 -18.30
CA VAL A 222 -5.88 -0.12 -16.86
C VAL A 222 -7.33 0.23 -16.55
N PRO A 223 -8.02 -0.49 -15.65
CA PRO A 223 -9.36 -0.16 -15.22
C PRO A 223 -9.45 1.23 -14.58
N GLN A 224 -10.66 1.74 -14.41
CA GLN A 224 -10.87 3.04 -13.79
C GLN A 224 -10.22 3.15 -12.40
N ARG A 225 -9.78 4.36 -12.06
CA ARG A 225 -9.26 4.67 -10.73
C ARG A 225 -10.27 4.28 -9.65
N GLY A 226 -9.80 3.60 -8.61
CA GLY A 226 -10.61 3.08 -7.51
C GLY A 226 -11.11 1.64 -7.73
N THR A 227 -10.96 1.05 -8.92
CA THR A 227 -11.30 -0.36 -9.15
C THR A 227 -10.53 -1.25 -8.18
N PRO A 228 -11.21 -2.10 -7.38
CA PRO A 228 -10.55 -3.08 -6.54
C PRO A 228 -9.80 -4.11 -7.40
N VAL A 229 -8.57 -4.43 -7.00
CA VAL A 229 -7.72 -5.40 -7.70
C VAL A 229 -7.04 -6.33 -6.71
N GLU A 230 -6.62 -7.49 -7.19
CA GLU A 230 -5.73 -8.40 -6.48
C GLU A 230 -4.45 -8.60 -7.29
N LEU A 231 -3.31 -8.41 -6.65
CA LEU A 231 -2.02 -8.76 -7.21
C LEU A 231 -1.66 -10.17 -6.77
N ILE A 232 -1.36 -11.04 -7.74
CA ILE A 232 -0.99 -12.45 -7.52
C ILE A 232 0.48 -12.60 -7.89
N PHE A 233 1.31 -12.80 -6.86
CA PHE A 233 2.75 -13.03 -7.02
C PHE A 233 3.04 -14.52 -7.03
N SER A 234 3.88 -14.96 -7.95
CA SER A 234 4.24 -16.36 -8.12
C SER A 234 5.64 -16.52 -8.73
N PHE A 235 6.11 -17.75 -8.80
CA PHE A 235 7.24 -18.08 -9.67
C PHE A 235 6.83 -17.89 -11.14
N PRO A 236 7.73 -17.35 -12.00
CA PRO A 236 7.46 -17.33 -13.43
C PRO A 236 7.23 -18.75 -13.95
N VAL A 237 6.25 -18.89 -14.83
CA VAL A 237 6.07 -20.14 -15.56
C VAL A 237 7.30 -20.29 -16.48
N LYS A 238 8.08 -21.35 -16.31
CA LYS A 238 9.17 -21.65 -17.24
C LYS A 238 8.56 -21.76 -18.64
N GLN A 239 8.83 -20.77 -19.49
CA GLN A 239 8.60 -20.96 -20.91
C GLN A 239 9.51 -22.11 -21.33
N ASN A 240 8.92 -23.27 -21.67
CA ASN A 240 9.65 -24.31 -22.38
C ASN A 240 10.20 -23.65 -23.63
N SER A 241 11.51 -23.37 -23.64
CA SER A 241 12.20 -23.00 -24.87
C SER A 241 11.92 -24.13 -25.85
N VAL A 242 11.07 -23.83 -26.82
CA VAL A 242 10.95 -24.70 -28.01
C VAL A 242 12.34 -24.66 -28.65
N ASP A 243 13.09 -25.72 -28.47
CA ASP A 243 14.35 -25.96 -29.13
C ASP A 243 14.10 -25.84 -30.67
N THR A 244 14.31 -24.66 -31.21
CA THR A 244 14.44 -24.46 -32.68
C THR A 244 15.85 -24.85 -33.09
N ASN A 245 16.26 -26.07 -32.70
CA ASN A 245 17.38 -26.75 -33.33
C ASN A 245 16.82 -27.85 -34.23
N LYS A 246 16.31 -27.45 -35.39
CA LYS A 246 16.17 -28.35 -36.56
C LYS A 246 16.63 -27.64 -37.79
N ASN A 247 17.79 -28.16 -38.27
CA ASN A 247 18.46 -28.09 -39.55
C ASN A 247 19.34 -26.88 -39.81
#